data_f491b4df429a7380b34c8193aa7684c4
#
_entry.id   f491b4df429a7380b34c8193aa7684c4
#
_cell.length_a   1.000
_cell.length_b   1.000
_cell.length_c   1.000
_cell.angle_alpha   90.00
_cell.angle_beta   90.00
_cell.angle_gamma   90.00
#
_symmetry.space_group_name_H-M   'P 1'
#
loop_
_entity.id
_entity.type
_entity.pdbx_description
1 polymer ?
#
loop_
_entity_poly.entity_id
_entity_poly.type
_entity_poly.pdbx_seq_one_letter_code
_entity_poly.pdbx_strand_id
1 'polypeptide(L)'
;PRQIPIVQSTTFKYDSSDEMGKLFDLEASGYFYSRLQNPTCDTVAAKITELEGGTAGMLTSSGQAANFFALFNLCNAGDHIVSSSSIYGGTFNLIAVTMAKMGITATFVSPDCTEEELDAAFTPNTKAVFGETIANPALTVLDIEKFAAAAHRHGVPLVVDNTFATPVNCRPLSWGADIVTHSTTKYMDGHGGCVGGAIVDGG
;
A
#
# COMPACT_ATOMS: atom_id res chain seq x y z
N PRO A 1 17.30 25.75 3.08
CA PRO A 1 16.68 25.62 4.41
C PRO A 1 17.05 24.28 5.06
N ARG A 2 17.05 24.21 6.40
CA ARG A 2 17.27 22.94 7.12
C ARG A 2 16.02 22.06 7.18
N GLN A 3 14.87 22.67 7.02
CA GLN A 3 13.57 21.97 6.91
C GLN A 3 13.08 22.04 5.47
N ILE A 4 12.40 21.00 5.04
CA ILE A 4 11.79 20.97 3.71
C ILE A 4 10.60 21.91 3.73
N PRO A 5 10.52 22.85 2.78
CA PRO A 5 9.39 23.76 2.70
C PRO A 5 8.08 23.00 2.38
N ILE A 6 6.98 23.50 2.90
CA ILE A 6 5.66 23.06 2.46
C ILE A 6 5.36 23.73 1.12
N VAL A 7 5.31 22.95 0.05
CA VAL A 7 5.04 23.43 -1.31
C VAL A 7 3.55 23.34 -1.61
N GLN A 8 2.85 24.45 -1.46
CA GLN A 8 1.41 24.57 -1.77
C GLN A 8 1.23 25.20 -3.17
N SER A 9 1.74 24.51 -4.18
CA SER A 9 1.59 24.94 -5.57
C SER A 9 0.91 23.84 -6.37
N THR A 10 -0.01 24.23 -7.25
CA THR A 10 -0.66 23.30 -8.20
C THR A 10 0.27 22.98 -9.36
N THR A 11 0.92 24.02 -9.90
CA THR A 11 1.81 23.95 -11.07
C THR A 11 3.14 24.59 -10.74
N PHE A 12 4.13 24.31 -11.56
CA PHE A 12 5.50 24.79 -11.39
C PHE A 12 5.92 25.62 -12.61
N LYS A 13 6.84 26.57 -12.39
CA LYS A 13 7.40 27.42 -13.43
C LYS A 13 8.52 26.66 -14.16
N TYR A 14 8.61 26.88 -15.46
CA TYR A 14 9.70 26.42 -16.34
C TYR A 14 10.36 27.62 -17.00
N ASP A 15 11.62 27.48 -17.36
CA ASP A 15 12.36 28.54 -18.06
C ASP A 15 12.06 28.52 -19.56
N SER A 16 11.65 27.38 -20.13
CA SER A 16 11.27 27.27 -21.55
C SER A 16 10.15 26.23 -21.78
N SER A 17 9.48 26.33 -22.93
CA SER A 17 8.54 25.33 -23.41
C SER A 17 9.20 23.98 -23.71
N ASP A 18 10.46 24.00 -24.13
CA ASP A 18 11.21 22.80 -24.43
C ASP A 18 11.50 21.97 -23.17
N GLU A 19 11.85 22.64 -22.06
CA GLU A 19 12.00 21.97 -20.75
C GLU A 19 10.66 21.36 -20.31
N MET A 20 9.57 22.08 -20.45
CA MET A 20 8.24 21.55 -20.10
C MET A 20 7.90 20.33 -20.97
N GLY A 21 8.19 20.39 -22.29
CA GLY A 21 7.98 19.26 -23.21
C GLY A 21 8.70 18.00 -22.74
N LYS A 22 9.97 18.10 -22.38
CA LYS A 22 10.77 16.96 -21.89
C LYS A 22 10.22 16.33 -20.60
N LEU A 23 9.61 17.14 -19.71
CA LEU A 23 8.97 16.61 -18.50
C LEU A 23 7.69 15.85 -18.84
N PHE A 24 6.89 16.34 -19.79
CA PHE A 24 5.68 15.65 -20.24
C PHE A 24 6.00 14.37 -21.03
N ASP A 25 7.10 14.36 -21.79
CA ASP A 25 7.58 13.21 -22.53
C ASP A 25 8.38 12.22 -21.66
N LEU A 26 8.52 12.49 -20.36
CA LEU A 26 9.28 11.71 -19.38
C LEU A 26 10.78 11.57 -19.73
N GLU A 27 11.31 12.48 -20.53
CA GLU A 27 12.72 12.56 -20.89
C GLU A 27 13.57 13.28 -19.84
N ALA A 28 12.93 14.02 -18.93
CA ALA A 28 13.56 14.71 -17.83
C ALA A 28 12.78 14.51 -16.53
N SER A 29 13.48 14.56 -15.40
CA SER A 29 12.87 14.53 -14.07
C SER A 29 12.59 15.94 -13.57
N GLY A 30 11.45 16.16 -12.92
CA GLY A 30 11.08 17.44 -12.34
C GLY A 30 9.60 17.54 -12.00
N TYR A 31 9.24 18.64 -11.35
CA TYR A 31 7.87 18.88 -10.93
C TYR A 31 7.15 19.77 -11.94
N PHE A 32 5.96 19.38 -12.36
CA PHE A 32 5.12 20.19 -13.25
C PHE A 32 3.68 20.30 -12.77
N TYR A 33 3.15 19.31 -12.04
CA TYR A 33 1.79 19.34 -11.51
C TYR A 33 1.69 18.52 -10.22
N SER A 34 1.18 19.13 -9.14
CA SER A 34 1.16 18.50 -7.80
C SER A 34 0.29 17.25 -7.68
N ARG A 35 -0.67 17.02 -8.58
CA ARG A 35 -1.42 15.76 -8.62
C ARG A 35 -0.51 14.57 -8.96
N LEU A 36 0.53 14.80 -9.77
CA LEU A 36 1.47 13.77 -10.20
C LEU A 36 2.66 13.67 -9.25
N GLN A 37 3.27 14.81 -8.93
CA GLN A 37 4.43 14.89 -8.05
C GLN A 37 4.46 16.22 -7.31
N ASN A 38 4.82 16.18 -6.03
CA ASN A 38 5.00 17.37 -5.21
C ASN A 38 6.19 17.18 -4.28
N PRO A 39 7.13 18.15 -4.19
CA PRO A 39 8.35 18.01 -3.38
C PRO A 39 8.09 17.63 -1.93
N THR A 40 7.03 18.16 -1.31
CA THR A 40 6.68 17.86 0.07
C THR A 40 6.19 16.41 0.20
N CYS A 41 5.28 15.98 -0.68
CA CYS A 41 4.75 14.62 -0.68
C CYS A 41 5.84 13.60 -0.97
N ASP A 42 6.67 13.85 -1.97
CA ASP A 42 7.76 12.95 -2.38
C ASP A 42 8.80 12.78 -1.27
N THR A 43 9.09 13.86 -0.53
CA THR A 43 10.01 13.77 0.60
C THR A 43 9.46 12.91 1.74
N VAL A 44 8.16 13.03 2.03
CA VAL A 44 7.53 12.19 3.08
C VAL A 44 7.43 10.75 2.60
N ALA A 45 7.06 10.52 1.34
CA ALA A 45 7.03 9.19 0.74
C ALA A 45 8.41 8.53 0.80
N ALA A 46 9.47 9.22 0.40
CA ALA A 46 10.84 8.72 0.48
C ALA A 46 11.27 8.35 1.90
N LYS A 47 10.89 9.14 2.91
CA LYS A 47 11.17 8.81 4.32
C LYS A 47 10.46 7.54 4.78
N ILE A 48 9.19 7.38 4.42
CA ILE A 48 8.42 6.17 4.78
C ILE A 48 9.01 4.95 4.07
N THR A 49 9.37 5.09 2.79
CA THR A 49 10.05 4.05 2.01
C THR A 49 11.34 3.59 2.67
N GLU A 50 12.19 4.52 3.06
CA GLU A 50 13.46 4.23 3.76
C GLU A 50 13.22 3.53 5.11
N LEU A 51 12.22 3.97 5.88
CA LEU A 51 11.88 3.35 7.17
C LEU A 51 11.40 1.91 7.02
N GLU A 52 10.63 1.62 5.99
CA GLU A 52 10.16 0.25 5.68
C GLU A 52 11.24 -0.61 5.01
N GLY A 53 12.28 0.00 4.45
CA GLY A 53 13.31 -0.68 3.67
C GLY A 53 12.86 -1.03 2.26
N GLY A 54 11.94 -0.24 1.70
CA GLY A 54 11.39 -0.42 0.35
C GLY A 54 12.22 0.25 -0.74
N THR A 55 11.78 0.04 -1.97
CA THR A 55 12.42 0.57 -3.19
C THR A 55 11.76 1.87 -3.65
N ALA A 56 10.45 1.96 -3.54
CA ALA A 56 9.68 3.13 -3.95
C ALA A 56 8.46 3.32 -3.03
N GLY A 57 7.93 4.54 -2.99
CA GLY A 57 6.72 4.81 -2.21
C GLY A 57 5.96 6.01 -2.71
N MET A 58 4.68 6.07 -2.34
CA MET A 58 3.80 7.19 -2.65
C MET A 58 2.86 7.48 -1.50
N LEU A 59 2.40 8.74 -1.42
CA LEU A 59 1.36 9.14 -0.48
C LEU A 59 -0.03 9.05 -1.13
N THR A 60 -1.01 8.79 -0.29
CA THR A 60 -2.43 8.78 -0.67
C THR A 60 -3.25 9.63 0.31
N SER A 61 -4.49 9.92 -0.04
CA SER A 61 -5.38 10.75 0.78
C SER A 61 -5.83 10.08 2.08
N SER A 62 -5.67 8.77 2.20
CA SER A 62 -6.05 7.99 3.39
C SER A 62 -5.47 6.57 3.33
N GLY A 63 -5.46 5.85 4.47
CA GLY A 63 -5.11 4.43 4.48
C GLY A 63 -6.05 3.57 3.62
N GLN A 64 -7.34 3.90 3.58
CA GLN A 64 -8.28 3.21 2.68
C GLN A 64 -7.96 3.45 1.20
N ALA A 65 -7.53 4.65 0.85
CA ALA A 65 -7.05 4.93 -0.51
C ALA A 65 -5.76 4.14 -0.81
N ALA A 66 -4.85 4.00 0.17
CA ALA A 66 -3.65 3.19 0.01
C ALA A 66 -4.01 1.72 -0.26
N ASN A 67 -4.86 1.11 0.57
CA ASN A 67 -5.30 -0.27 0.38
C ASN A 67 -6.05 -0.46 -0.95
N PHE A 68 -6.94 0.48 -1.29
CA PHE A 68 -7.65 0.43 -2.56
C PHE A 68 -6.70 0.48 -3.76
N PHE A 69 -5.79 1.46 -3.81
CA PHE A 69 -4.91 1.62 -4.95
C PHE A 69 -3.88 0.48 -5.07
N ALA A 70 -3.36 -0.03 -3.95
CA ALA A 70 -2.46 -1.18 -3.97
C ALA A 70 -3.15 -2.40 -4.59
N LEU A 71 -4.35 -2.76 -4.11
CA LEU A 71 -5.09 -3.92 -4.59
C LEU A 71 -5.67 -3.71 -6.00
N PHE A 72 -6.21 -2.52 -6.30
CA PHE A 72 -6.80 -2.22 -7.59
C PHE A 72 -5.74 -2.15 -8.72
N ASN A 73 -4.51 -1.77 -8.40
CA ASN A 73 -3.40 -1.82 -9.35
C ASN A 73 -3.01 -3.24 -9.75
N LEU A 74 -3.23 -4.21 -8.85
CA LEU A 74 -2.90 -5.62 -9.07
C LEU A 74 -4.03 -6.42 -9.72
N CYS A 75 -5.29 -5.98 -9.56
CA CYS A 75 -6.47 -6.74 -9.91
C CYS A 75 -7.33 -6.04 -10.96
N ASN A 76 -7.86 -6.82 -11.89
CA ASN A 76 -8.87 -6.42 -12.87
C ASN A 76 -10.22 -7.11 -12.58
N ALA A 77 -11.26 -6.73 -13.31
CA ALA A 77 -12.54 -7.45 -13.24
C ALA A 77 -12.36 -8.93 -13.65
N GLY A 78 -12.85 -9.83 -12.82
CA GLY A 78 -12.66 -11.27 -12.94
C GLY A 78 -11.54 -11.85 -12.08
N ASP A 79 -10.67 -10.99 -11.51
CA ASP A 79 -9.60 -11.41 -10.63
C ASP A 79 -10.08 -11.68 -9.19
N HIS A 80 -9.18 -12.26 -8.41
CA HIS A 80 -9.46 -12.75 -7.07
C HIS A 80 -8.36 -12.33 -6.09
N ILE A 81 -8.75 -12.09 -4.84
CA ILE A 81 -7.87 -11.75 -3.72
C ILE A 81 -8.03 -12.80 -2.62
N VAL A 82 -6.95 -13.28 -2.05
CA VAL A 82 -6.94 -14.00 -0.78
C VAL A 82 -6.65 -13.01 0.34
N SER A 83 -7.47 -12.95 1.38
CA SER A 83 -7.28 -12.02 2.48
C SER A 83 -7.38 -12.71 3.84
N SER A 84 -6.57 -12.27 4.81
CA SER A 84 -6.86 -12.57 6.20
C SER A 84 -8.26 -12.06 6.55
N SER A 85 -9.02 -12.84 7.31
CA SER A 85 -10.33 -12.42 7.84
C SER A 85 -10.21 -11.47 9.03
N SER A 86 -9.06 -11.46 9.72
CA SER A 86 -8.75 -10.55 10.80
C SER A 86 -8.07 -9.31 10.24
N ILE A 87 -8.86 -8.35 9.79
CA ILE A 87 -8.42 -7.05 9.25
C ILE A 87 -9.40 -5.97 9.68
N TYR A 88 -9.02 -4.71 9.51
CA TYR A 88 -9.88 -3.56 9.78
C TYR A 88 -11.20 -3.66 9.02
N GLY A 89 -12.33 -3.44 9.71
CA GLY A 89 -13.66 -3.59 9.14
C GLY A 89 -13.91 -2.74 7.89
N GLY A 90 -13.27 -1.56 7.80
CA GLY A 90 -13.32 -0.73 6.59
C GLY A 90 -12.64 -1.40 5.39
N THR A 91 -11.51 -2.08 5.61
CA THR A 91 -10.79 -2.81 4.55
C THR A 91 -11.51 -4.10 4.19
N PHE A 92 -12.09 -4.80 5.18
CA PHE A 92 -12.97 -5.94 4.91
C PHE A 92 -14.13 -5.52 3.96
N ASN A 93 -14.79 -4.41 4.28
CA ASN A 93 -15.89 -3.88 3.47
C ASN A 93 -15.42 -3.41 2.08
N LEU A 94 -14.21 -2.81 2.01
CA LEU A 94 -13.58 -2.45 0.74
C LEU A 94 -13.44 -3.67 -0.18
N ILE A 95 -12.86 -4.75 0.33
CA ILE A 95 -12.60 -5.98 -0.45
C ILE A 95 -13.90 -6.72 -0.73
N ALA A 96 -14.69 -7.02 0.31
CA ALA A 96 -15.89 -7.88 0.20
C ALA A 96 -17.06 -7.22 -0.55
N VAL A 97 -17.19 -5.89 -0.50
CA VAL A 97 -18.36 -5.19 -1.04
C VAL A 97 -17.98 -4.23 -2.17
N THR A 98 -17.02 -3.35 -1.95
CA THR A 98 -16.71 -2.32 -2.94
C THR A 98 -16.02 -2.90 -4.16
N MET A 99 -14.98 -3.71 -3.96
CA MET A 99 -14.24 -4.33 -5.05
C MET A 99 -15.08 -5.43 -5.75
N ALA A 100 -15.99 -6.10 -5.04
CA ALA A 100 -16.93 -7.03 -5.64
C ALA A 100 -17.85 -6.35 -6.68
N LYS A 101 -18.24 -5.08 -6.47
CA LYS A 101 -18.99 -4.30 -7.47
C LYS A 101 -18.16 -3.99 -8.73
N MET A 102 -16.84 -4.07 -8.63
CA MET A 102 -15.91 -3.91 -9.75
C MET A 102 -15.56 -5.25 -10.42
N GLY A 103 -16.20 -6.34 -10.00
CA GLY A 103 -15.97 -7.68 -10.53
C GLY A 103 -14.76 -8.41 -9.94
N ILE A 104 -14.19 -7.90 -8.85
CA ILE A 104 -13.05 -8.52 -8.14
C ILE A 104 -13.61 -9.31 -6.96
N THR A 105 -13.32 -10.61 -6.90
CA THR A 105 -13.79 -11.52 -5.85
C THR A 105 -12.73 -11.72 -4.75
N ALA A 106 -13.14 -12.24 -3.60
CA ALA A 106 -12.18 -12.52 -2.53
C ALA A 106 -12.56 -13.75 -1.71
N THR A 107 -11.55 -14.48 -1.23
CA THR A 107 -11.66 -15.50 -0.20
C THR A 107 -10.96 -15.02 1.07
N PHE A 108 -11.69 -15.06 2.20
CA PHE A 108 -11.17 -14.70 3.50
C PHE A 108 -10.81 -15.96 4.28
N VAL A 109 -9.58 -16.00 4.81
CA VAL A 109 -9.06 -17.11 5.61
C VAL A 109 -8.74 -16.67 7.04
N SER A 110 -8.82 -17.59 8.00
CA SER A 110 -8.33 -17.30 9.35
C SER A 110 -6.83 -16.98 9.31
N PRO A 111 -6.32 -16.00 10.09
CA PRO A 111 -4.88 -15.80 10.23
C PRO A 111 -4.18 -17.03 10.83
N ASP A 112 -4.93 -17.86 11.60
CA ASP A 112 -4.45 -19.09 12.22
C ASP A 112 -4.68 -20.35 11.34
N CYS A 113 -5.11 -20.19 10.07
CA CYS A 113 -5.30 -21.30 9.16
C CYS A 113 -4.00 -22.08 8.93
N THR A 114 -4.11 -23.38 8.61
CA THR A 114 -2.95 -24.18 8.19
C THR A 114 -2.45 -23.71 6.81
N GLU A 115 -1.25 -24.15 6.42
CA GLU A 115 -0.74 -23.87 5.08
C GLU A 115 -1.62 -24.47 4.00
N GLU A 116 -2.15 -25.68 4.22
CA GLU A 116 -3.05 -26.36 3.29
C GLU A 116 -4.37 -25.61 3.13
N GLU A 117 -4.93 -25.07 4.22
CA GLU A 117 -6.15 -24.26 4.17
C GLU A 117 -5.90 -22.94 3.45
N LEU A 118 -4.72 -22.33 3.67
CA LEU A 118 -4.33 -21.11 2.98
C LEU A 118 -4.15 -21.37 1.48
N ASP A 119 -3.43 -22.41 1.09
CA ASP A 119 -3.23 -22.78 -0.31
C ASP A 119 -4.57 -23.11 -1.01
N ALA A 120 -5.48 -23.77 -0.31
CA ALA A 120 -6.81 -24.09 -0.86
C ALA A 120 -7.68 -22.86 -1.14
N ALA A 121 -7.36 -21.69 -0.58
CA ALA A 121 -8.08 -20.44 -0.83
C ALA A 121 -7.70 -19.80 -2.17
N PHE A 122 -6.59 -20.21 -2.79
CA PHE A 122 -6.16 -19.66 -4.06
C PHE A 122 -6.96 -20.23 -5.23
N THR A 123 -7.19 -19.39 -6.23
CA THR A 123 -7.80 -19.75 -7.51
C THR A 123 -6.86 -19.38 -8.65
N PRO A 124 -7.07 -19.87 -9.88
CA PRO A 124 -6.29 -19.45 -11.05
C PRO A 124 -6.33 -17.94 -11.31
N ASN A 125 -7.34 -17.26 -10.78
CA ASN A 125 -7.54 -15.82 -10.95
C ASN A 125 -7.00 -15.00 -9.76
N THR A 126 -6.39 -15.62 -8.76
CA THR A 126 -5.81 -14.90 -7.63
C THR A 126 -4.65 -14.03 -8.10
N LYS A 127 -4.65 -12.76 -7.70
CA LYS A 127 -3.64 -11.76 -8.10
C LYS A 127 -2.95 -11.10 -6.92
N ALA A 128 -3.51 -11.21 -5.72
CA ALA A 128 -2.92 -10.63 -4.52
C ALA A 128 -3.34 -11.40 -3.28
N VAL A 129 -2.48 -11.35 -2.28
CA VAL A 129 -2.80 -11.71 -0.89
C VAL A 129 -2.78 -10.45 -0.04
N PHE A 130 -3.71 -10.33 0.92
CA PHE A 130 -3.81 -9.16 1.80
C PHE A 130 -3.89 -9.57 3.27
N GLY A 131 -3.21 -8.80 4.14
CA GLY A 131 -3.31 -8.93 5.58
C GLY A 131 -2.93 -7.66 6.32
N GLU A 132 -3.15 -7.64 7.63
CA GLU A 132 -2.68 -6.58 8.53
C GLU A 132 -1.66 -7.15 9.50
N THR A 133 -0.56 -6.43 9.75
CA THR A 133 0.47 -6.84 10.72
C THR A 133 -0.14 -7.12 12.09
N ILE A 134 -0.98 -6.21 12.56
CA ILE A 134 -1.77 -6.32 13.80
C ILE A 134 -3.20 -5.91 13.49
N ALA A 135 -4.13 -6.82 13.57
CA ALA A 135 -5.52 -6.62 13.17
C ALA A 135 -6.29 -5.69 14.11
N ASN A 136 -7.09 -4.80 13.54
CA ASN A 136 -8.03 -3.96 14.27
C ASN A 136 -9.48 -4.51 14.13
N PRO A 137 -10.22 -4.86 15.21
CA PRO A 137 -9.86 -4.65 16.63
C PRO A 137 -9.30 -5.93 17.31
N ALA A 138 -9.13 -7.02 16.59
CA ALA A 138 -8.86 -8.34 17.21
C ALA A 138 -7.45 -8.44 17.82
N LEU A 139 -6.52 -7.56 17.47
CA LEU A 139 -5.11 -7.56 17.88
C LEU A 139 -4.37 -8.86 17.51
N THR A 140 -4.92 -9.63 16.59
CA THR A 140 -4.26 -10.82 16.04
C THR A 140 -3.06 -10.39 15.22
N VAL A 141 -1.93 -11.02 15.45
CA VAL A 141 -0.68 -10.78 14.69
C VAL A 141 -0.64 -11.74 13.50
N LEU A 142 -0.40 -11.20 12.33
CA LEU A 142 -0.27 -11.99 11.11
C LEU A 142 1.07 -12.72 11.08
N ASP A 143 1.06 -14.00 10.75
CA ASP A 143 2.27 -14.73 10.35
C ASP A 143 2.61 -14.33 8.91
N ILE A 144 3.42 -13.27 8.78
CA ILE A 144 3.78 -12.69 7.48
C ILE A 144 4.54 -13.69 6.62
N GLU A 145 5.47 -14.46 7.21
CA GLU A 145 6.28 -15.45 6.46
C GLU A 145 5.40 -16.56 5.87
N LYS A 146 4.42 -17.06 6.61
CA LYS A 146 3.46 -18.06 6.13
C LYS A 146 2.64 -17.50 4.94
N PHE A 147 2.09 -16.31 5.08
CA PHE A 147 1.28 -15.69 4.02
C PHE A 147 2.13 -15.33 2.80
N ALA A 148 3.35 -14.82 2.99
CA ALA A 148 4.29 -14.54 1.91
C ALA A 148 4.70 -15.81 1.16
N ALA A 149 5.06 -16.87 1.89
CA ALA A 149 5.42 -18.14 1.28
C ALA A 149 4.28 -18.70 0.43
N ALA A 150 3.02 -18.63 0.90
CA ALA A 150 1.88 -19.05 0.13
C ALA A 150 1.67 -18.16 -1.11
N ALA A 151 1.71 -16.84 -0.97
CA ALA A 151 1.59 -15.90 -2.07
C ALA A 151 2.61 -16.18 -3.16
N HIS A 152 3.87 -16.33 -2.79
CA HIS A 152 4.99 -16.56 -3.73
C HIS A 152 4.92 -17.95 -4.39
N ARG A 153 4.46 -18.99 -3.69
CA ARG A 153 4.19 -20.31 -4.32
C ARG A 153 3.18 -20.20 -5.46
N HIS A 154 2.21 -19.30 -5.32
CA HIS A 154 1.18 -19.04 -6.34
C HIS A 154 1.54 -17.90 -7.31
N GLY A 155 2.76 -17.32 -7.20
CA GLY A 155 3.27 -16.28 -8.10
C GLY A 155 2.54 -14.94 -8.00
N VAL A 156 2.02 -14.60 -6.81
CA VAL A 156 1.30 -13.34 -6.55
C VAL A 156 1.92 -12.60 -5.36
N PRO A 157 1.80 -11.26 -5.31
CA PRO A 157 2.35 -10.48 -4.21
C PRO A 157 1.50 -10.56 -2.93
N LEU A 158 2.17 -10.40 -1.78
CA LEU A 158 1.56 -10.14 -0.48
C LEU A 158 1.56 -8.64 -0.19
N VAL A 159 0.39 -8.08 0.03
CA VAL A 159 0.16 -6.71 0.50
C VAL A 159 -0.12 -6.73 2.00
N VAL A 160 0.64 -5.99 2.80
CA VAL A 160 0.46 -5.92 4.25
C VAL A 160 0.18 -4.49 4.70
N ASP A 161 -0.95 -4.28 5.36
CA ASP A 161 -1.23 -3.02 6.06
C ASP A 161 -0.47 -3.02 7.41
N ASN A 162 0.54 -2.15 7.50
CA ASN A 162 1.43 -2.03 8.66
C ASN A 162 1.09 -0.83 9.56
N THR A 163 -0.15 -0.38 9.52
CA THR A 163 -0.59 0.83 10.23
C THR A 163 -0.34 0.75 11.74
N PHE A 164 -0.65 -0.37 12.39
CA PHE A 164 -0.54 -0.48 13.85
C PHE A 164 0.88 -0.71 14.34
N ALA A 165 1.63 -1.57 13.68
CA ALA A 165 3.01 -1.84 14.06
C ALA A 165 3.94 -0.67 13.70
N THR A 166 3.72 -0.02 12.56
CA THR A 166 4.63 0.93 11.95
C THR A 166 6.02 0.34 11.66
N PRO A 167 6.86 0.95 10.84
CA PRO A 167 8.22 0.44 10.60
C PRO A 167 9.12 0.44 11.83
N VAL A 168 8.67 1.05 12.95
CA VAL A 168 9.41 1.03 14.22
C VAL A 168 9.34 -0.33 14.89
N ASN A 169 8.16 -1.00 14.84
CA ASN A 169 7.95 -2.28 15.51
C ASN A 169 8.02 -3.48 14.55
N CYS A 170 7.68 -3.27 13.27
CA CYS A 170 7.72 -4.32 12.25
C CYS A 170 7.99 -3.71 10.88
N ARG A 171 8.81 -4.37 10.08
CA ARG A 171 9.04 -4.08 8.66
C ARG A 171 8.60 -5.28 7.85
N PRO A 172 7.37 -5.32 7.36
CA PRO A 172 6.83 -6.49 6.66
C PRO A 172 7.65 -6.95 5.45
N LEU A 173 8.31 -6.01 4.74
CA LEU A 173 9.21 -6.35 3.63
C LEU A 173 10.34 -7.27 4.06
N SER A 174 10.86 -7.12 5.28
CA SER A 174 11.91 -8.00 5.83
C SER A 174 11.41 -9.43 6.13
N TRP A 175 10.09 -9.64 6.13
CA TRP A 175 9.41 -10.90 6.39
C TRP A 175 8.74 -11.50 5.15
N GLY A 176 9.04 -10.92 3.98
CA GLY A 176 8.58 -11.44 2.69
C GLY A 176 7.33 -10.77 2.12
N ALA A 177 6.80 -9.71 2.73
CA ALA A 177 5.79 -8.90 2.07
C ALA A 177 6.40 -8.19 0.84
N ASP A 178 5.59 -7.97 -0.19
CA ASP A 178 6.01 -7.29 -1.42
C ASP A 178 5.59 -5.82 -1.42
N ILE A 179 4.43 -5.53 -0.85
CA ILE A 179 3.87 -4.18 -0.76
C ILE A 179 3.41 -3.92 0.67
N VAL A 180 3.74 -2.74 1.19
CA VAL A 180 3.27 -2.28 2.49
C VAL A 180 2.37 -1.08 2.33
N THR A 181 1.24 -1.09 3.03
CA THR A 181 0.33 0.06 3.09
C THR A 181 0.24 0.63 4.50
N HIS A 182 -0.12 1.89 4.59
CA HIS A 182 -0.30 2.59 5.85
C HIS A 182 -1.48 3.55 5.85
N SER A 183 -2.21 3.59 6.93
CA SER A 183 -2.93 4.79 7.34
C SER A 183 -1.97 5.68 8.14
N THR A 184 -1.36 6.67 7.47
CA THR A 184 -0.45 7.60 8.16
C THR A 184 -1.17 8.48 9.18
N THR A 185 -2.51 8.52 9.10
CA THR A 185 -3.45 9.12 10.07
C THR A 185 -3.20 8.69 11.52
N LYS A 186 -2.68 7.48 11.73
CA LYS A 186 -2.59 6.82 13.04
C LYS A 186 -1.24 7.12 13.71
N TYR A 187 -0.43 6.11 13.95
CA TYR A 187 0.80 6.25 14.72
C TYR A 187 1.92 6.99 14.00
N MET A 188 1.89 7.09 12.66
CA MET A 188 2.87 7.90 11.92
C MET A 188 2.68 9.40 12.15
N ASP A 189 1.44 9.91 12.07
CA ASP A 189 1.11 11.28 12.50
C ASP A 189 1.26 11.43 14.00
N GLY A 190 0.74 10.47 14.77
CA GLY A 190 0.89 10.35 16.22
C GLY A 190 0.18 11.41 17.04
N HIS A 191 -0.48 12.38 16.42
CA HIS A 191 -1.10 13.53 17.07
C HIS A 191 -2.60 13.67 16.76
N GLY A 192 -3.14 12.85 15.86
CA GLY A 192 -4.53 12.97 15.41
C GLY A 192 -4.81 14.26 14.63
N GLY A 193 -3.78 14.82 13.99
CA GLY A 193 -3.87 16.12 13.35
C GLY A 193 -4.25 16.06 11.87
N CYS A 194 -3.99 14.93 11.18
CA CYS A 194 -4.25 14.81 9.76
C CYS A 194 -4.69 13.40 9.35
N VAL A 195 -5.30 13.32 8.18
CA VAL A 195 -5.64 12.06 7.51
C VAL A 195 -4.71 11.87 6.32
N GLY A 196 -4.16 10.67 6.19
CA GLY A 196 -3.29 10.33 5.08
C GLY A 196 -3.05 8.83 4.96
N GLY A 197 -2.41 8.44 3.88
CA GLY A 197 -1.98 7.08 3.64
C GLY A 197 -0.66 7.03 2.88
N ALA A 198 -0.04 5.87 2.86
CA ALA A 198 1.16 5.60 2.10
C ALA A 198 1.15 4.18 1.54
N ILE A 199 1.80 4.01 0.40
CA ILE A 199 2.10 2.71 -0.20
C ILE A 199 3.61 2.66 -0.37
N VAL A 200 4.21 1.52 -0.03
CA VAL A 200 5.64 1.25 -0.21
C VAL A 200 5.78 -0.05 -0.98
N ASP A 201 6.57 0.00 -2.03
CA ASP A 201 6.94 -1.14 -2.87
C ASP A 201 8.29 -1.70 -2.40
N GLY A 202 8.35 -3.02 -2.23
CA GLY A 202 9.56 -3.74 -1.83
C GLY A 202 10.57 -3.98 -2.96
N GLY A 203 10.13 -3.97 -4.23
CA GLY A 203 10.94 -4.20 -5.43
C GLY A 203 10.77 -5.56 -6.04
#